data_8089b85a9e9cbc43313a1574bfa6ee07
#
_entry.id   8089b85a9e9cbc43313a1574bfa6ee07
#
_cell.length_a   1.000
_cell.length_b   1.000
_cell.length_c   1.000
_cell.angle_alpha   90.00
_cell.angle_beta   90.00
_cell.angle_gamma   90.00
#
_symmetry.space_group_name_H-M   'P 1'
#
loop_
_entity.id
_entity.type
_entity.pdbx_description
1 polymer ?
#
loop_
_entity_poly.entity_id
_entity_poly.type
_entity_poly.pdbx_seq_one_letter_code
_entity_poly.pdbx_strand_id
1 'polypeptide(L)'
;NITAVAPKTTMELHELGKAGYVNLINRPVKRTDFDMAYMVIAATNDWKLNDEIYRVCKEEGIYVNVADDKSKCDFYFPGVYMKDEVVVGITASGLNHKKARRVRVAIQEAMEESTENEKD
;
A
#
# COMPACT_ATOMS: atom_id res chain seq x y z
N ASN A 1 -9.78 9.19 2.13
CA ASN A 1 -8.93 9.86 3.14
C ASN A 1 -7.87 8.89 3.64
N ILE A 2 -6.61 9.33 3.63
CA ILE A 2 -5.47 8.59 4.16
C ILE A 2 -4.92 9.36 5.35
N THR A 3 -4.76 8.66 6.48
CA THR A 3 -4.08 9.19 7.67
C THR A 3 -2.83 8.36 7.94
N ALA A 4 -1.68 9.01 8.07
CA ALA A 4 -0.43 8.38 8.46
C ALA A 4 -0.05 8.83 9.87
N VAL A 5 0.13 7.86 10.76
CA VAL A 5 0.52 8.09 12.16
C VAL A 5 1.90 7.50 12.40
N ALA A 6 2.89 8.32 12.63
CA ALA A 6 4.25 7.89 12.93
C ALA A 6 5.04 8.99 13.64
N PRO A 7 5.94 8.67 14.59
CA PRO A 7 6.79 9.66 15.24
C PRO A 7 7.72 10.37 14.27
N LYS A 8 8.21 9.65 13.27
CA LYS A 8 9.08 10.15 12.20
C LYS A 8 8.56 9.67 10.85
N THR A 9 8.69 10.52 9.85
CA THR A 9 8.22 10.26 8.49
C THR A 9 9.28 10.64 7.47
N THR A 10 9.20 10.04 6.29
CA THR A 10 10.08 10.38 5.16
C THR A 10 9.74 11.77 4.61
N MET A 11 10.68 12.38 3.88
CA MET A 11 10.46 13.64 3.21
C MET A 11 9.29 13.55 2.22
N GLU A 12 9.19 12.45 1.47
CA GLU A 12 8.11 12.20 0.51
C GLU A 12 6.74 12.22 1.19
N LEU A 13 6.60 11.54 2.33
CA LEU A 13 5.35 11.52 3.09
C LEU A 13 5.01 12.89 3.66
N HIS A 14 6.03 13.65 4.07
CA HIS A 14 5.86 15.03 4.54
C HIS A 14 5.35 15.96 3.42
N GLU A 15 5.90 15.84 2.21
CA GLU A 15 5.44 16.61 1.05
C GLU A 15 3.98 16.24 0.66
N LEU A 16 3.62 14.96 0.72
CA LEU A 16 2.24 14.53 0.50
C LEU A 16 1.28 15.10 1.56
N GLY A 17 1.74 15.20 2.80
CA GLY A 17 0.99 15.84 3.88
C GLY A 17 0.78 17.34 3.63
N LYS A 18 1.82 18.06 3.23
CA LYS A 18 1.72 19.48 2.86
C LYS A 18 0.79 19.73 1.67
N ALA A 19 0.81 18.83 0.68
CA ALA A 19 -0.05 18.90 -0.48
C ALA A 19 -1.52 18.52 -0.21
N GLY A 20 -1.84 18.05 1.01
CA GLY A 20 -3.19 17.66 1.42
C GLY A 20 -3.65 16.29 0.98
N TYR A 21 -2.76 15.44 0.42
CA TYR A 21 -3.08 14.07 0.03
C TYR A 21 -3.14 13.10 1.21
N VAL A 22 -2.42 13.40 2.28
CA VAL A 22 -2.33 12.58 3.49
C VAL A 22 -2.48 13.46 4.72
N ASN A 23 -3.31 13.01 5.67
CA ASN A 23 -3.34 13.61 7.01
C ASN A 23 -2.19 13.03 7.83
N LEU A 24 -1.16 13.83 8.09
CA LEU A 24 0.05 13.39 8.76
C LEU A 24 0.03 13.75 10.25
N ILE A 25 0.15 12.73 11.10
CA ILE A 25 0.16 12.88 12.56
C ILE A 25 1.50 12.38 13.11
N ASN A 26 2.36 13.29 13.52
CA ASN A 26 3.71 12.99 14.01
C ASN A 26 3.72 12.66 15.51
N ARG A 27 3.34 11.47 15.85
CA ARG A 27 3.40 10.87 17.19
C ARG A 27 3.28 9.35 17.11
N PRO A 28 3.54 8.61 18.19
CA PRO A 28 3.21 7.20 18.27
C PRO A 28 1.71 6.94 18.04
N VAL A 29 1.38 5.80 17.46
CA VAL A 29 -0.01 5.34 17.27
C VAL A 29 -0.71 5.13 18.61
N LYS A 30 -2.00 5.42 18.66
CA LYS A 30 -2.88 5.19 19.80
C LYS A 30 -4.06 4.31 19.41
N ARG A 31 -4.67 3.62 20.36
CA ARG A 31 -5.87 2.80 20.13
C ARG A 31 -6.98 3.57 19.41
N THR A 32 -7.20 4.81 19.80
CA THR A 32 -8.23 5.69 19.20
C THR A 32 -8.00 6.05 17.74
N ASP A 33 -6.79 5.83 17.21
CA ASP A 33 -6.51 6.06 15.79
C ASP A 33 -7.24 5.07 14.87
N PHE A 34 -7.71 3.94 15.43
CA PHE A 34 -8.42 2.90 14.67
C PHE A 34 -9.94 3.08 14.63
N ASP A 35 -10.52 3.96 15.46
CA ASP A 35 -11.97 4.05 15.68
C ASP A 35 -12.79 4.27 14.39
N MET A 36 -12.24 4.97 13.39
CA MET A 36 -12.91 5.23 12.11
C MET A 36 -12.19 4.60 10.91
N ALA A 37 -11.23 3.71 11.17
CA ALA A 37 -10.47 3.09 10.09
C ALA A 37 -11.27 1.98 9.41
N TYR A 38 -11.33 2.04 8.08
CA TYR A 38 -11.83 0.96 7.24
C TYR A 38 -10.74 -0.08 6.96
N MET A 39 -9.52 0.42 6.76
CA MET A 39 -8.36 -0.37 6.39
C MET A 39 -7.12 0.19 7.09
N VAL A 40 -6.25 -0.69 7.56
CA VAL A 40 -5.01 -0.32 8.25
C VAL A 40 -3.81 -1.00 7.60
N ILE A 41 -2.72 -0.26 7.48
CA ILE A 41 -1.41 -0.77 7.05
C ILE A 41 -0.45 -0.62 8.23
N ALA A 42 -0.01 -1.74 8.79
CA ALA A 42 1.01 -1.79 9.82
C ALA A 42 2.39 -1.92 9.17
N ALA A 43 3.12 -0.81 9.06
CA ALA A 43 4.40 -0.73 8.38
C ALA A 43 5.47 -0.03 9.25
N THR A 44 5.46 -0.31 10.54
CA THR A 44 6.50 0.18 11.46
C THR A 44 7.75 -0.70 11.41
N ASN A 45 8.86 -0.23 11.93
CA ASN A 45 10.07 -1.03 12.11
C ASN A 45 10.08 -1.86 13.41
N ASP A 46 8.99 -1.82 14.17
CA ASP A 46 8.79 -2.63 15.39
C ASP A 46 7.77 -3.74 15.13
N TRP A 47 8.26 -4.96 14.98
CA TRP A 47 7.40 -6.11 14.71
C TRP A 47 6.38 -6.40 15.83
N LYS A 48 6.69 -6.05 17.09
CA LYS A 48 5.77 -6.22 18.22
C LYS A 48 4.60 -5.24 18.10
N LEU A 49 4.89 -4.01 17.74
CA LEU A 49 3.87 -3.01 17.46
C LEU A 49 3.00 -3.40 16.26
N ASN A 50 3.62 -3.92 15.19
CA ASN A 50 2.87 -4.43 14.04
C ASN A 50 1.94 -5.58 14.42
N ASP A 51 2.37 -6.48 15.30
CA ASP A 51 1.56 -7.58 15.82
C ASP A 51 0.40 -7.07 16.70
N GLU A 52 0.64 -6.08 17.53
CA GLU A 52 -0.38 -5.45 18.35
C GLU A 52 -1.45 -4.76 17.48
N ILE A 53 -1.04 -4.01 16.46
CA ILE A 53 -1.94 -3.39 15.48
C ILE A 53 -2.79 -4.46 14.79
N TYR A 54 -2.19 -5.57 14.37
CA TYR A 54 -2.91 -6.69 13.78
C TYR A 54 -4.02 -7.22 14.71
N ARG A 55 -3.71 -7.46 15.98
CA ARG A 55 -4.71 -7.94 16.95
C ARG A 55 -5.86 -6.97 17.13
N VAL A 56 -5.55 -5.68 17.28
CA VAL A 56 -6.58 -4.62 17.36
C VAL A 56 -7.49 -4.64 16.13
N CYS A 57 -6.93 -4.71 14.94
CA CYS A 57 -7.71 -4.74 13.71
C CYS A 57 -8.60 -5.98 13.61
N LYS A 58 -8.12 -7.14 14.07
CA LYS A 58 -8.92 -8.37 14.08
C LYS A 58 -10.08 -8.32 15.10
N GLU A 59 -9.83 -7.75 16.26
CA GLU A 59 -10.87 -7.54 17.28
C GLU A 59 -11.97 -6.58 16.81
N GLU A 60 -11.59 -5.51 16.10
CA GLU A 60 -12.50 -4.47 15.63
C GLU A 60 -13.10 -4.74 14.22
N GLY A 61 -12.73 -5.84 13.58
CA GLY A 61 -13.20 -6.17 12.24
C GLY A 61 -12.68 -5.24 11.14
N ILE A 62 -11.47 -4.72 11.30
CA ILE A 62 -10.80 -3.81 10.36
C ILE A 62 -9.89 -4.61 9.43
N TYR A 63 -9.94 -4.34 8.13
CA TYR A 63 -9.00 -4.94 7.17
C TYR A 63 -7.57 -4.46 7.45
N VAL A 64 -6.63 -5.41 7.50
CA VAL A 64 -5.23 -5.10 7.84
C VAL A 64 -4.24 -5.72 6.85
N ASN A 65 -3.20 -4.94 6.55
CA ASN A 65 -1.98 -5.44 5.91
C ASN A 65 -0.80 -5.19 6.85
N VAL A 66 -0.07 -6.25 7.18
CA VAL A 66 1.14 -6.19 8.00
C VAL A 66 2.35 -6.33 7.09
N ALA A 67 3.14 -5.28 6.94
CA ALA A 67 4.17 -5.19 5.91
C ALA A 67 5.30 -6.23 6.05
N ASP A 68 5.58 -6.68 7.26
CA ASP A 68 6.63 -7.66 7.58
C ASP A 68 6.11 -9.10 7.78
N ASP A 69 4.78 -9.33 7.66
CA ASP A 69 4.20 -10.67 7.85
C ASP A 69 3.00 -10.91 6.91
N LYS A 70 3.25 -11.63 5.82
CA LYS A 70 2.21 -11.98 4.83
C LYS A 70 1.04 -12.79 5.42
N SER A 71 1.28 -13.60 6.44
CA SER A 71 0.23 -14.43 7.07
C SER A 71 -0.79 -13.59 7.83
N LYS A 72 -0.46 -12.33 8.12
CA LYS A 72 -1.30 -11.35 8.83
C LYS A 72 -1.88 -10.29 7.90
N CYS A 73 -2.02 -10.59 6.61
CA CYS A 73 -2.57 -9.67 5.62
C CYS A 73 -3.93 -10.16 5.13
N ASP A 74 -4.96 -9.32 5.23
CA ASP A 74 -6.27 -9.56 4.64
C ASP A 74 -6.28 -9.22 3.13
N PHE A 75 -5.34 -8.42 2.67
CA PHE A 75 -5.18 -8.00 1.28
C PHE A 75 -3.72 -7.74 0.96
N TYR A 76 -3.38 -7.75 -0.35
CA TYR A 76 -2.03 -7.49 -0.86
C TYR A 76 -2.04 -6.32 -1.82
N PHE A 77 -0.92 -5.58 -1.87
CA PHE A 77 -0.73 -4.55 -2.88
C PHE A 77 -0.24 -5.16 -4.19
N PRO A 78 -0.91 -4.89 -5.32
CA PRO A 78 -0.45 -5.31 -6.63
C PRO A 78 0.75 -4.48 -7.09
N GLY A 79 1.54 -5.02 -8.01
CA GLY A 79 2.38 -4.19 -8.89
C GLY A 79 1.46 -3.39 -9.81
N VAL A 80 1.71 -2.11 -9.99
CA VAL A 80 0.85 -1.23 -10.79
C VAL A 80 1.61 -0.70 -12.00
N TYR A 81 0.98 -0.75 -13.16
CA TYR A 81 1.38 -0.04 -14.36
C TYR A 81 0.27 0.94 -14.75
N MET A 82 0.63 2.17 -15.04
CA MET A 82 -0.31 3.22 -15.42
C MET A 82 0.16 3.91 -16.69
N LYS A 83 -0.74 4.07 -17.65
CA LYS A 83 -0.51 4.85 -18.86
C LYS A 83 -1.82 5.49 -19.30
N ASP A 84 -1.82 6.81 -19.41
CA ASP A 84 -2.99 7.62 -19.69
C ASP A 84 -4.14 7.27 -18.71
N GLU A 85 -5.31 6.91 -19.18
CA GLU A 85 -6.46 6.49 -18.36
C GLU A 85 -6.44 5.00 -17.98
N VAL A 86 -5.47 4.22 -18.48
CA VAL A 86 -5.39 2.78 -18.22
C VAL A 86 -4.56 2.50 -16.97
N VAL A 87 -5.14 1.75 -16.04
CA VAL A 87 -4.46 1.28 -14.82
C VAL A 87 -4.51 -0.23 -14.79
N VAL A 88 -3.35 -0.88 -14.69
CA VAL A 88 -3.23 -2.34 -14.61
C VAL A 88 -2.63 -2.72 -13.27
N GLY A 89 -3.35 -3.55 -12.51
CA GLY A 89 -2.88 -4.14 -11.27
C GLY A 89 -2.51 -5.62 -11.46
N ILE A 90 -1.32 -6.03 -11.02
CA ILE A 90 -0.83 -7.39 -11.18
C ILE A 90 -0.42 -7.96 -9.84
N THR A 91 -0.99 -9.10 -9.48
CA THR A 91 -0.62 -9.84 -8.27
C THR A 91 -0.40 -11.32 -8.59
N ALA A 92 0.49 -11.96 -7.87
CA ALA A 92 0.69 -13.41 -7.89
C ALA A 92 0.37 -13.98 -6.50
N SER A 93 -0.80 -13.64 -5.97
CA SER A 93 -1.33 -14.05 -4.64
C SER A 93 -0.37 -13.73 -3.47
N GLY A 94 0.46 -12.68 -3.61
CA GLY A 94 1.48 -12.34 -2.61
C GLY A 94 2.62 -13.37 -2.49
N LEU A 95 2.62 -14.45 -3.30
CA LEU A 95 3.54 -15.58 -3.16
C LEU A 95 4.75 -15.51 -4.09
N ASN A 96 4.63 -14.82 -5.22
CA ASN A 96 5.69 -14.78 -6.23
C ASN A 96 5.88 -13.39 -6.85
N HIS A 97 6.61 -12.53 -6.14
CA HIS A 97 6.91 -11.18 -6.62
C HIS A 97 7.70 -11.13 -7.92
N LYS A 98 8.59 -12.11 -8.16
CA LYS A 98 9.37 -12.17 -9.41
C LYS A 98 8.48 -12.45 -10.61
N LYS A 99 7.48 -13.32 -10.46
CA LYS A 99 6.51 -13.62 -11.51
C LYS A 99 5.60 -12.42 -11.79
N ALA A 100 5.08 -11.79 -10.74
CA ALA A 100 4.26 -10.58 -10.87
C ALA A 100 5.02 -9.45 -11.57
N ARG A 101 6.30 -9.24 -11.23
CA ARG A 101 7.16 -8.24 -11.87
C ARG A 101 7.37 -8.54 -13.36
N ARG A 102 7.64 -9.79 -13.72
CA ARG A 102 7.81 -10.18 -15.14
C ARG A 102 6.55 -9.92 -15.96
N VAL A 103 5.39 -10.27 -15.42
CA VAL A 103 4.10 -10.01 -16.09
C VAL A 103 3.85 -8.52 -16.22
N ARG A 104 4.15 -7.72 -15.19
CA ARG A 104 4.02 -6.27 -15.26
C ARG A 104 4.87 -5.66 -16.38
N VAL A 105 6.13 -6.09 -16.51
CA VAL A 105 7.04 -5.64 -17.57
C VAL A 105 6.51 -6.02 -18.95
N ALA A 106 6.03 -7.26 -19.13
CA ALA A 106 5.46 -7.72 -20.40
C ALA A 106 4.21 -6.91 -20.80
N ILE A 107 3.35 -6.56 -19.85
CA ILE A 107 2.18 -5.70 -20.10
C ILE A 107 2.63 -4.28 -20.47
N GLN A 108 3.62 -3.74 -19.80
CA GLN A 108 4.19 -2.43 -20.10
C GLN A 108 4.71 -2.38 -21.54
N GLU A 109 5.52 -3.35 -21.94
CA GLU A 109 6.07 -3.46 -23.31
C GLU A 109 4.95 -3.55 -24.36
N ALA A 110 3.96 -4.41 -24.15
CA ALA A 110 2.82 -4.55 -25.05
C ALA A 110 1.99 -3.26 -25.20
N MET A 111 1.83 -2.50 -24.13
CA MET A 111 1.09 -1.23 -24.16
C MET A 111 1.90 -0.10 -24.81
N GLU A 112 3.22 -0.12 -24.70
CA GLU A 112 4.09 0.84 -25.36
C GLU A 112 4.10 0.61 -26.87
N GLU A 113 4.21 -0.65 -27.33
CA GLU A 113 4.17 -1.03 -28.75
C GLU A 113 2.82 -0.68 -29.41
N SER A 114 1.68 -0.88 -28.71
CA SER A 114 0.37 -0.56 -29.26
C SER A 114 0.18 0.94 -29.52
N THR A 115 0.81 1.79 -28.72
CA THR A 115 0.71 3.26 -28.86
C THR A 115 1.57 3.78 -30.01
N GLU A 116 2.66 3.11 -30.36
CA GLU A 116 3.47 3.47 -31.54
C GLU A 116 2.69 3.16 -32.83
N ASN A 117 1.93 2.07 -32.85
CA ASN A 117 1.09 1.66 -33.98
C ASN A 117 -0.15 2.56 -34.18
N GLU A 118 -0.65 3.25 -33.18
CA GLU A 118 -1.78 4.18 -33.28
C GLU A 118 -1.37 5.58 -33.79
N LYS A 119 -0.06 5.91 -33.81
CA LYS A 119 0.47 7.19 -34.33
C LYS A 119 0.79 7.15 -35.82
N ASP A 120 0.76 6.00 -36.42
CA ASP A 120 0.93 5.79 -37.86
C ASP A 120 -0.42 5.66 -38.58
#